data_9c93631f92f557d60bb53bab5d96a4c6
#
_entry.id   9c93631f92f557d60bb53bab5d96a4c6
#
_cell.length_a   1.000
_cell.length_b   1.000
_cell.length_c   1.000
_cell.angle_alpha   90.00
_cell.angle_beta   90.00
_cell.angle_gamma   90.00
#
_symmetry.space_group_name_H-M   'P 1'
#
loop_
_entity.id
_entity.type
_entity.pdbx_description
1 polymer ?
#
loop_
_entity_poly.entity_id
_entity_poly.type
_entity_poly.pdbx_seq_one_letter_code
_entity_poly.pdbx_strand_id
1 'polypeptide(L)'
;MNVTPVCNVCQSLFNLNTLTLSPAAYYDSLPMCMIDAVFSIGVRYTSTQNVVXNYCTYYGLREFNPECDSQGDTHTVSQFIDHISASGIEKSADEIFKNHQRTSTRGGILKADAALRFAKVLQNHGIETLADFSQEGLSEETEAVLREIPGQKSGQSTRYFFMLAGDVSQSKPDRHVLRFLKEHTGQTYSIEQ
;
A
#
# COMPACT_ATOMS: atom_id res chain seq x y z
N MET A 1 4.91 1.76 -25.55
CA MET A 1 3.63 0.99 -25.49
C MET A 1 2.51 1.84 -26.07
N ASN A 2 1.62 1.25 -26.89
CA ASN A 2 0.44 1.97 -27.41
C ASN A 2 -0.71 1.87 -26.41
N VAL A 3 -1.00 2.95 -25.74
CA VAL A 3 -2.06 3.01 -24.69
C VAL A 3 -3.44 3.35 -25.27
N THR A 4 -3.53 3.67 -26.57
CA THR A 4 -4.80 4.08 -27.20
C THR A 4 -5.93 3.07 -26.99
N PRO A 5 -5.72 1.76 -27.17
CA PRO A 5 -6.83 0.81 -26.95
C PRO A 5 -7.36 0.85 -25.51
N VAL A 6 -6.49 1.00 -24.51
CA VAL A 6 -6.91 1.06 -23.10
C VAL A 6 -7.72 2.35 -22.88
N CYS A 7 -7.23 3.49 -23.36
CA CYS A 7 -7.94 4.77 -23.24
C CYS A 7 -9.34 4.69 -23.85
N ASN A 8 -9.45 4.15 -25.07
CA ASN A 8 -10.74 4.03 -25.75
C ASN A 8 -11.72 3.18 -24.96
N VAL A 9 -11.25 2.05 -24.41
CA VAL A 9 -12.10 1.17 -23.60
C VAL A 9 -12.54 1.90 -22.32
N CYS A 10 -11.63 2.55 -21.61
CA CYS A 10 -11.97 3.27 -20.39
C CYS A 10 -13.01 4.37 -20.66
N GLN A 11 -12.84 5.12 -21.76
CA GLN A 11 -13.79 6.16 -22.16
C GLN A 11 -15.16 5.58 -22.53
N SER A 12 -15.20 4.37 -23.08
CA SER A 12 -16.47 3.73 -23.43
C SER A 12 -17.21 3.14 -22.24
N LEU A 13 -16.47 2.74 -21.19
CA LEU A 13 -17.04 2.09 -20.00
C LEU A 13 -17.37 3.08 -18.90
N PHE A 14 -16.63 4.18 -18.79
CA PHE A 14 -16.71 5.09 -17.66
C PHE A 14 -16.86 6.52 -18.11
N ASN A 15 -17.64 7.30 -17.38
CA ASN A 15 -17.62 8.75 -17.53
C ASN A 15 -16.43 9.31 -16.73
N LEU A 16 -15.30 9.45 -17.39
CA LEU A 16 -14.04 9.84 -16.74
C LEU A 16 -14.11 11.19 -16.04
N ASN A 17 -15.04 12.06 -16.47
CA ASN A 17 -15.20 13.41 -15.87
C ASN A 17 -15.91 13.37 -14.52
N THR A 18 -16.59 12.26 -14.20
CA THR A 18 -17.37 12.14 -12.96
C THR A 18 -16.88 11.00 -12.07
N LEU A 19 -15.78 10.35 -12.46
CA LEU A 19 -15.22 9.28 -11.62
C LEU A 19 -14.67 9.86 -10.32
N THR A 20 -15.08 9.26 -9.22
CA THR A 20 -14.54 9.56 -7.89
C THR A 20 -14.16 8.25 -7.23
N LEU A 21 -13.14 8.29 -6.42
CA LEU A 21 -12.75 7.13 -5.62
C LEU A 21 -13.71 6.97 -4.44
N SER A 22 -13.87 5.73 -4.01
CA SER A 22 -14.61 5.45 -2.77
C SER A 22 -13.95 6.18 -1.59
N PRO A 23 -14.71 6.67 -0.61
CA PRO A 23 -14.12 7.21 0.62
C PRO A 23 -13.10 6.26 1.26
N ALA A 24 -13.29 4.95 1.13
CA ALA A 24 -12.36 3.95 1.64
C ALA A 24 -11.05 3.84 0.83
N ALA A 25 -10.86 4.67 -0.19
CA ALA A 25 -9.59 4.76 -0.92
C ALA A 25 -8.63 5.81 -0.33
N TYR A 26 -9.08 6.57 0.67
CA TYR A 26 -8.31 7.68 1.24
C TYR A 26 -7.96 7.38 2.69
N TYR A 27 -6.85 6.71 2.91
CA TYR A 27 -6.36 6.45 4.26
C TYR A 27 -6.02 7.77 4.98
N ASP A 28 -6.20 7.75 6.30
CA ASP A 28 -5.98 8.93 7.13
C ASP A 28 -4.49 9.31 7.27
N SER A 29 -3.60 8.32 7.11
CA SER A 29 -2.17 8.57 7.32
C SER A 29 -1.31 7.54 6.59
N LEU A 30 -0.05 7.90 6.40
CA LEU A 30 0.90 7.12 5.62
C LEU A 30 1.11 5.69 6.14
N PRO A 31 1.18 5.43 7.48
CA PRO A 31 1.29 4.05 7.95
C PRO A 31 0.16 3.13 7.50
N MET A 32 -1.08 3.62 7.35
CA MET A 32 -2.18 2.79 6.85
C MET A 32 -1.93 2.36 5.39
N CYS A 33 -1.45 3.29 4.56
CA CYS A 33 -1.08 2.97 3.17
C CYS A 33 -0.01 1.87 3.13
N MET A 34 0.98 1.99 4.00
CA MET A 34 2.07 1.03 4.11
C MET A 34 1.57 -0.34 4.58
N ILE A 35 0.72 -0.38 5.63
CA ILE A 35 0.14 -1.63 6.14
C ILE A 35 -0.64 -2.32 5.01
N ASP A 36 -1.54 -1.60 4.33
CA ASP A 36 -2.31 -2.18 3.22
C ASP A 36 -1.36 -2.74 2.16
N ALA A 37 -0.38 -1.96 1.73
CA ALA A 37 0.52 -2.36 0.65
C ALA A 37 1.27 -3.65 0.98
N VAL A 38 1.83 -3.75 2.18
CA VAL A 38 2.62 -4.91 2.61
C VAL A 38 1.72 -6.15 2.80
N PHE A 39 0.55 -5.97 3.45
CA PHE A 39 -0.31 -7.10 3.77
C PHE A 39 -1.12 -7.59 2.56
N SER A 40 -1.30 -6.80 1.52
CA SER A 40 -2.16 -7.14 0.37
C SER A 40 -1.55 -8.15 -0.60
N ILE A 41 -0.26 -8.44 -0.51
CA ILE A 41 0.40 -9.31 -1.49
C ILE A 41 -0.01 -10.76 -1.26
N GLY A 42 -0.58 -11.37 -2.31
CA GLY A 42 -0.93 -12.79 -2.32
C GLY A 42 -2.16 -13.17 -1.50
N VAL A 43 -3.02 -12.21 -1.16
CA VAL A 43 -4.18 -12.47 -0.31
C VAL A 43 -5.46 -11.86 -0.90
N ARG A 44 -6.60 -12.21 -0.32
CA ARG A 44 -7.89 -11.55 -0.62
C ARG A 44 -7.91 -10.17 0.02
N TYR A 45 -8.45 -9.20 -0.67
CA TYR A 45 -8.46 -7.80 -0.21
C TYR A 45 -9.12 -7.64 1.17
N THR A 46 -10.19 -8.39 1.46
CA THR A 46 -10.85 -8.34 2.77
C THR A 46 -9.91 -8.70 3.93
N SER A 47 -8.93 -9.58 3.68
CA SER A 47 -7.93 -9.91 4.72
C SER A 47 -7.07 -8.68 5.06
N THR A 48 -6.72 -7.91 4.05
CA THR A 48 -5.91 -6.70 4.22
C THR A 48 -6.72 -5.60 4.93
N GLN A 49 -7.97 -5.39 4.51
CA GLN A 49 -8.85 -4.41 5.16
C GLN A 49 -8.98 -4.72 6.66
N ASN A 50 -9.14 -5.99 7.01
CA ASN A 50 -9.22 -6.39 8.43
C ASN A 50 -7.92 -6.06 9.19
N VAL A 51 -6.77 -6.19 8.55
CA VAL A 51 -5.48 -5.87 9.18
C VAL A 51 -5.38 -4.37 9.47
N VAL A 52 -5.73 -3.53 8.52
CA VAL A 52 -5.76 -2.08 8.76
C VAL A 52 -6.75 -1.73 9.86
N UNK A 53 -7.88 -2.31 9.90
CA UNK A 53 -8.73 -2.13 10.74
C UNK A 53 -8.42 -2.42 11.97
N ASN A 54 -7.85 -3.58 12.17
CA ASN A 54 -7.43 -4.01 13.50
C ASN A 54 -6.39 -3.06 14.12
N TYR A 55 -5.42 -2.64 13.32
CA TYR A 55 -4.40 -1.67 13.75
C TYR A 55 -5.05 -0.37 14.24
N CYS A 56 -5.94 0.19 13.44
CA CYS A 56 -6.61 1.46 13.78
C CYS A 56 -7.44 1.30 15.06
N THR A 57 -8.18 0.20 15.18
CA THR A 57 -9.00 -0.08 16.38
C THR A 57 -8.13 -0.22 17.63
N TYR A 58 -7.01 -0.93 17.51
CA TYR A 58 -6.14 -1.19 18.66
C TYR A 58 -5.58 0.11 19.26
N TYR A 59 -5.25 1.07 18.38
CA TYR A 59 -4.63 2.34 18.81
C TYR A 59 -5.61 3.52 18.82
N GLY A 60 -6.89 3.29 18.52
CA GLY A 60 -7.90 4.36 18.51
C GLY A 60 -7.67 5.39 17.42
N LEU A 61 -7.20 4.95 16.24
CA LEU A 61 -6.85 5.82 15.12
C LEU A 61 -8.00 5.88 14.10
N ARG A 62 -8.14 7.02 13.43
CA ARG A 62 -9.06 7.15 12.29
C ARG A 62 -8.46 6.39 11.09
N GLU A 63 -9.28 5.57 10.42
CA GLU A 63 -8.80 4.77 9.29
C GLU A 63 -8.78 5.55 7.99
N PHE A 64 -9.84 6.31 7.70
CA PHE A 64 -10.02 6.99 6.41
C PHE A 64 -10.27 8.48 6.61
N ASN A 65 -9.79 9.27 5.64
CA ASN A 65 -9.96 10.73 5.63
C ASN A 65 -10.34 11.19 4.21
N PRO A 66 -11.57 10.86 3.74
CA PRO A 66 -11.99 11.18 2.37
C PRO A 66 -12.12 12.68 2.11
N GLU A 67 -12.24 13.48 3.15
CA GLU A 67 -12.36 14.94 3.05
C GLU A 67 -10.99 15.62 3.02
N CYS A 68 -9.92 14.86 3.29
CA CYS A 68 -8.56 15.38 3.42
C CYS A 68 -8.50 16.56 4.37
N ASP A 69 -9.23 16.46 5.49
CA ASP A 69 -9.31 17.55 6.46
C ASP A 69 -8.01 17.68 7.26
N SER A 70 -7.86 18.82 7.92
CA SER A 70 -6.65 19.16 8.69
C SER A 70 -6.44 18.32 9.95
N GLN A 71 -7.39 17.43 10.27
CA GLN A 71 -7.25 16.52 11.41
C GLN A 71 -6.64 15.18 11.01
N GLY A 72 -6.40 14.97 9.71
CA GLY A 72 -5.77 13.76 9.20
C GLY A 72 -4.26 13.84 9.18
N ASP A 73 -3.62 12.74 8.79
CA ASP A 73 -2.17 12.61 8.64
C ASP A 73 -1.40 12.90 9.94
N THR A 74 -2.05 12.62 11.08
CA THR A 74 -1.45 12.87 12.39
C THR A 74 -0.69 11.69 12.96
N HIS A 75 -0.89 10.49 12.37
CA HIS A 75 -0.19 9.27 12.80
C HIS A 75 1.02 9.05 11.90
N THR A 76 2.22 9.21 12.46
CA THR A 76 3.46 9.20 11.69
C THR A 76 4.09 7.81 11.58
N VAL A 77 5.02 7.67 10.65
CA VAL A 77 5.84 6.45 10.50
C VAL A 77 6.63 6.15 11.77
N SER A 78 7.17 7.18 12.43
CA SER A 78 7.89 7.03 13.72
C SER A 78 6.98 6.46 14.80
N GLN A 79 5.74 6.95 14.91
CA GLN A 79 4.78 6.43 15.88
C GLN A 79 4.43 4.96 15.59
N PHE A 80 4.27 4.60 14.32
CA PHE A 80 4.07 3.19 13.93
C PHE A 80 5.24 2.34 14.40
N ILE A 81 6.48 2.79 14.15
CA ILE A 81 7.69 2.06 14.57
C ILE A 81 7.70 1.86 16.09
N ASP A 82 7.39 2.92 16.85
CA ASP A 82 7.32 2.86 18.31
C ASP A 82 6.27 1.84 18.78
N HIS A 83 5.07 1.87 18.18
CA HIS A 83 3.97 0.94 18.49
C HIS A 83 4.41 -0.52 18.32
N ILE A 84 4.99 -0.84 17.15
CA ILE A 84 5.36 -2.22 16.83
C ILE A 84 6.59 -2.65 17.64
N SER A 85 7.56 -1.74 17.84
CA SER A 85 8.77 -2.04 18.61
C SER A 85 8.45 -2.29 20.10
N ALA A 86 7.55 -1.51 20.66
CA ALA A 86 7.12 -1.68 22.08
C ALA A 86 6.40 -3.03 22.29
N SER A 87 5.62 -3.47 21.31
CA SER A 87 4.88 -4.74 21.39
C SER A 87 5.74 -5.95 21.01
N GLY A 88 6.66 -5.77 20.10
CA GLY A 88 7.42 -6.85 19.47
C GLY A 88 6.63 -7.51 18.33
N ILE A 89 7.35 -8.12 17.40
CA ILE A 89 6.78 -8.62 16.12
C ILE A 89 5.70 -9.70 16.34
N GLU A 90 5.98 -10.69 17.20
CA GLU A 90 5.04 -11.81 17.41
C GLU A 90 3.74 -11.31 18.06
N LYS A 91 3.86 -10.47 19.06
CA LYS A 91 2.68 -9.91 19.73
C LYS A 91 1.92 -8.97 18.79
N SER A 92 2.62 -8.19 17.95
CA SER A 92 1.98 -7.33 16.96
C SER A 92 1.18 -8.17 15.96
N ALA A 93 1.74 -9.28 15.48
CA ALA A 93 1.03 -10.18 14.58
C ALA A 93 -0.21 -10.78 15.24
N ASP A 94 -0.11 -11.17 16.51
CA ASP A 94 -1.17 -11.85 17.25
C ASP A 94 -2.29 -10.90 17.69
N GLU A 95 -1.95 -9.83 18.38
CA GLU A 95 -2.92 -8.97 19.07
C GLU A 95 -3.33 -7.72 18.26
N ILE A 96 -2.37 -7.11 17.53
CA ILE A 96 -2.60 -5.85 16.84
C ILE A 96 -3.16 -6.10 15.45
N PHE A 97 -2.41 -6.82 14.59
CA PHE A 97 -2.83 -7.09 13.22
C PHE A 97 -3.80 -8.28 13.13
N LYS A 98 -3.77 -9.19 14.11
CA LYS A 98 -4.49 -10.47 14.12
C LYS A 98 -4.23 -11.24 12.82
N ASN A 99 -2.95 -11.27 12.44
CA ASN A 99 -2.52 -11.80 11.13
C ASN A 99 -1.10 -12.35 11.22
N HIS A 100 -0.96 -13.67 11.01
CA HIS A 100 0.32 -14.38 11.05
C HIS A 100 0.87 -14.70 9.65
N GLN A 101 0.35 -14.04 8.62
CA GLN A 101 0.81 -14.28 7.26
C GLN A 101 2.28 -13.92 7.11
N ARG A 102 2.95 -14.73 6.28
CA ARG A 102 4.36 -14.52 5.94
C ARG A 102 4.48 -13.99 4.52
N THR A 103 5.60 -13.37 4.23
CA THR A 103 5.88 -12.79 2.91
C THR A 103 6.07 -13.85 1.83
N SER A 104 6.39 -15.09 2.23
CA SER A 104 6.41 -16.26 1.35
C SER A 104 6.23 -17.53 2.16
N THR A 105 5.84 -18.62 1.48
CA THR A 105 5.64 -19.93 2.12
C THR A 105 6.96 -20.61 2.48
N ARG A 106 8.07 -20.21 1.86
CA ARG A 106 9.39 -20.78 2.11
C ARG A 106 10.34 -19.68 2.56
N GLY A 107 10.69 -19.68 3.84
CA GLY A 107 11.66 -18.76 4.41
C GLY A 107 11.21 -17.30 4.51
N GLY A 108 9.92 -17.03 4.33
CA GLY A 108 9.41 -15.66 4.48
C GLY A 108 9.34 -15.22 5.92
N ILE A 109 9.45 -13.90 6.14
CA ILE A 109 9.26 -13.28 7.46
C ILE A 109 7.76 -12.99 7.68
N LEU A 110 7.36 -12.74 8.92
CA LEU A 110 6.00 -12.26 9.21
C LEU A 110 5.75 -10.94 8.48
N LYS A 111 4.55 -10.73 7.96
CA LYS A 111 4.21 -9.44 7.30
C LYS A 111 4.29 -8.28 8.30
N ALA A 112 4.07 -8.53 9.59
CA ALA A 112 4.29 -7.53 10.64
C ALA A 112 5.77 -7.07 10.67
N ASP A 113 6.72 -8.01 10.54
CA ASP A 113 8.15 -7.69 10.47
C ASP A 113 8.47 -6.93 9.16
N ALA A 114 7.88 -7.37 8.05
CA ALA A 114 8.08 -6.67 6.77
C ALA A 114 7.56 -5.23 6.84
N ALA A 115 6.40 -5.00 7.48
CA ALA A 115 5.85 -3.66 7.67
C ALA A 115 6.76 -2.80 8.54
N LEU A 116 7.29 -3.35 9.63
CA LEU A 116 8.23 -2.61 10.48
C LEU A 116 9.50 -2.22 9.71
N ARG A 117 10.03 -3.13 8.90
CA ARG A 117 11.22 -2.84 8.07
C ARG A 117 10.92 -1.78 7.02
N PHE A 118 9.74 -1.85 6.40
CA PHE A 118 9.30 -0.85 5.42
C PHE A 118 9.24 0.53 6.08
N ALA A 119 8.61 0.62 7.26
CA ALA A 119 8.51 1.86 8.03
C ALA A 119 9.90 2.45 8.35
N LYS A 120 10.85 1.59 8.77
CA LYS A 120 12.22 2.05 9.08
C LYS A 120 12.93 2.61 7.85
N VAL A 121 12.67 2.06 6.67
CA VAL A 121 13.25 2.62 5.43
C VAL A 121 12.65 4.00 5.18
N LEU A 122 11.33 4.16 5.30
CA LEU A 122 10.69 5.48 5.13
C LEU A 122 11.27 6.50 6.13
N GLN A 123 11.33 6.13 7.41
CA GLN A 123 11.87 7.00 8.47
C GLN A 123 13.30 7.43 8.19
N ASN A 124 14.17 6.49 7.77
CA ASN A 124 15.58 6.78 7.48
C ASN A 124 15.74 7.76 6.31
N HIS A 125 14.71 7.90 5.48
CA HIS A 125 14.71 8.83 4.35
C HIS A 125 13.84 10.06 4.62
N GLY A 126 13.46 10.29 5.89
CA GLY A 126 12.73 11.49 6.31
C GLY A 126 11.26 11.54 5.92
N ILE A 127 10.66 10.40 5.58
CA ILE A 127 9.26 10.32 5.11
C ILE A 127 8.41 9.81 6.27
N GLU A 128 7.65 10.70 6.88
CA GLU A 128 6.87 10.45 8.09
C GLU A 128 5.35 10.47 7.83
N THR A 129 4.90 11.28 6.85
CA THR A 129 3.49 11.61 6.66
C THR A 129 3.13 11.56 5.17
N LEU A 130 1.82 11.58 4.86
CA LEU A 130 1.33 11.72 3.48
C LEU A 130 1.84 13.03 2.85
N ALA A 131 1.95 14.09 3.67
CA ALA A 131 2.45 15.37 3.20
C ALA A 131 3.92 15.28 2.77
N ASP A 132 4.75 14.59 3.56
CA ASP A 132 6.17 14.39 3.19
C ASP A 132 6.25 13.58 1.88
N PHE A 133 5.47 12.50 1.78
CA PHE A 133 5.46 11.67 0.57
C PHE A 133 5.04 12.48 -0.66
N SER A 134 4.00 13.32 -0.55
CA SER A 134 3.54 14.10 -1.70
C SER A 134 4.52 15.19 -2.13
N GLN A 135 5.34 15.70 -1.22
CA GLN A 135 6.35 16.71 -1.54
C GLN A 135 7.62 16.10 -2.17
N GLU A 136 8.08 15.00 -1.64
CA GLU A 136 9.40 14.45 -1.99
C GLU A 136 9.32 13.17 -2.85
N GLY A 137 8.22 12.42 -2.73
CA GLY A 137 8.12 11.11 -3.34
C GLY A 137 9.10 10.13 -2.71
N LEU A 138 9.46 9.09 -3.43
CA LEU A 138 10.55 8.19 -3.04
C LEU A 138 11.63 8.23 -4.12
N SER A 139 12.87 8.37 -3.68
CA SER A 139 14.01 8.27 -4.58
C SER A 139 14.19 6.83 -5.07
N GLU A 140 14.84 6.65 -6.21
CA GLU A 140 15.20 5.32 -6.74
C GLU A 140 16.01 4.52 -5.72
N GLU A 141 16.85 5.21 -4.94
CA GLU A 141 17.64 4.59 -3.86
C GLU A 141 16.73 4.02 -2.77
N THR A 142 15.76 4.80 -2.31
CA THR A 142 14.79 4.35 -1.29
C THR A 142 13.99 3.15 -1.81
N GLU A 143 13.53 3.22 -3.07
CA GLU A 143 12.81 2.11 -3.69
C GLU A 143 13.66 0.83 -3.73
N ALA A 144 14.94 0.96 -4.08
CA ALA A 144 15.85 -0.18 -4.12
C ALA A 144 15.98 -0.83 -2.74
N VAL A 145 16.12 -0.02 -1.68
CA VAL A 145 16.21 -0.54 -0.31
C VAL A 145 14.91 -1.24 0.10
N LEU A 146 13.75 -0.68 -0.26
CA LEU A 146 12.46 -1.33 0.02
C LEU A 146 12.38 -2.72 -0.63
N ARG A 147 12.91 -2.88 -1.84
CA ARG A 147 12.89 -4.17 -2.57
C ARG A 147 13.77 -5.24 -1.92
N GLU A 148 14.74 -4.85 -1.07
CA GLU A 148 15.57 -5.80 -0.33
C GLU A 148 14.81 -6.48 0.82
N ILE A 149 13.68 -5.90 1.26
CA ILE A 149 12.85 -6.50 2.31
C ILE A 149 12.24 -7.82 1.78
N PRO A 150 12.36 -8.95 2.54
CA PRO A 150 11.79 -10.21 2.09
C PRO A 150 10.32 -10.08 1.69
N GLY A 151 10.00 -10.48 0.47
CA GLY A 151 8.66 -10.41 -0.09
C GLY A 151 8.38 -9.15 -0.89
N GLN A 152 9.30 -8.16 -0.92
CA GLN A 152 9.09 -6.90 -1.63
C GLN A 152 9.84 -6.80 -2.96
N LYS A 153 10.59 -7.83 -3.32
CA LYS A 153 11.51 -7.84 -4.47
C LYS A 153 10.84 -7.47 -5.80
N SER A 154 9.59 -7.85 -6.00
CA SER A 154 8.87 -7.54 -7.25
C SER A 154 8.53 -6.06 -7.42
N GLY A 155 8.58 -5.28 -6.34
CA GLY A 155 8.15 -3.88 -6.33
C GLY A 155 6.63 -3.69 -6.37
N GLN A 156 5.86 -4.77 -6.37
CA GLN A 156 4.39 -4.68 -6.48
C GLN A 156 3.78 -3.93 -5.29
N SER A 157 4.24 -4.23 -4.07
CA SER A 157 3.77 -3.54 -2.88
C SER A 157 4.23 -2.07 -2.86
N THR A 158 5.43 -1.79 -3.35
CA THR A 158 5.95 -0.41 -3.41
C THR A 158 5.10 0.44 -4.36
N ARG A 159 4.80 -0.06 -5.56
CA ARG A 159 3.90 0.64 -6.50
C ARG A 159 2.51 0.83 -5.91
N TYR A 160 1.99 -0.19 -5.22
CA TYR A 160 0.68 -0.10 -4.57
C TYR A 160 0.71 0.92 -3.42
N PHE A 161 1.78 0.94 -2.64
CA PHE A 161 1.97 1.95 -1.59
C PHE A 161 1.94 3.37 -2.20
N PHE A 162 2.66 3.58 -3.32
CA PHE A 162 2.66 4.89 -3.99
C PHE A 162 1.24 5.30 -4.39
N MET A 163 0.48 4.38 -4.99
CA MET A 163 -0.90 4.62 -5.39
C MET A 163 -1.77 5.02 -4.19
N LEU A 164 -1.64 4.28 -3.07
CA LEU A 164 -2.42 4.55 -1.85
C LEU A 164 -2.01 5.87 -1.20
N ALA A 165 -0.74 6.24 -1.32
CA ALA A 165 -0.21 7.49 -0.76
C ALA A 165 -0.47 8.71 -1.66
N GLY A 166 -1.17 8.52 -2.78
CA GLY A 166 -1.62 9.63 -3.62
C GLY A 166 -0.89 9.82 -4.94
N ASP A 167 0.06 8.95 -5.29
CA ASP A 167 0.73 9.05 -6.60
C ASP A 167 -0.19 8.52 -7.70
N VAL A 168 -0.86 9.42 -8.39
CA VAL A 168 -1.82 9.09 -9.45
C VAL A 168 -1.18 8.46 -10.70
N SER A 169 0.15 8.49 -10.80
CA SER A 169 0.86 7.85 -11.92
C SER A 169 1.03 6.35 -11.70
N GLN A 170 0.79 5.86 -10.49
CA GLN A 170 1.00 4.46 -10.13
C GLN A 170 -0.30 3.68 -10.07
N SER A 171 -0.18 2.37 -10.24
CA SER A 171 -1.31 1.46 -10.08
C SER A 171 -0.81 0.14 -9.54
N LYS A 172 -1.69 -0.63 -8.90
CA LYS A 172 -1.35 -1.99 -8.48
C LYS A 172 -1.50 -2.93 -9.68
N PRO A 173 -0.41 -3.43 -10.25
CA PRO A 173 -0.49 -4.31 -11.42
C PRO A 173 -0.89 -5.74 -10.99
N ASP A 174 -2.10 -5.89 -10.48
CA ASP A 174 -2.58 -7.17 -9.99
C ASP A 174 -3.33 -7.96 -11.10
N ARG A 175 -3.76 -9.17 -10.74
CA ARG A 175 -4.44 -10.06 -11.68
C ARG A 175 -5.72 -9.45 -12.26
N HIS A 176 -6.38 -8.54 -11.55
CA HIS A 176 -7.63 -7.93 -12.05
C HIS A 176 -7.32 -6.91 -13.13
N VAL A 177 -6.30 -6.08 -12.91
CA VAL A 177 -5.84 -5.11 -13.90
C VAL A 177 -5.34 -5.86 -15.15
N LEU A 178 -4.48 -6.87 -14.96
CA LEU A 178 -3.94 -7.64 -16.08
C LEU A 178 -5.05 -8.34 -16.87
N ARG A 179 -6.06 -8.88 -16.19
CA ARG A 179 -7.21 -9.52 -16.84
C ARG A 179 -8.01 -8.47 -17.64
N PHE A 180 -8.32 -7.33 -17.05
CA PHE A 180 -9.03 -6.24 -17.73
C PHE A 180 -8.30 -5.83 -19.01
N LEU A 181 -6.99 -5.62 -18.91
CA LEU A 181 -6.18 -5.24 -20.08
C LEU A 181 -6.25 -6.32 -21.15
N LYS A 182 -6.09 -7.59 -20.79
CA LYS A 182 -6.14 -8.70 -21.76
C LYS A 182 -7.50 -8.79 -22.44
N GLU A 183 -8.59 -8.69 -21.67
CA GLU A 183 -9.96 -8.81 -22.20
C GLU A 183 -10.30 -7.69 -23.18
N HIS A 184 -9.79 -6.50 -22.94
CA HIS A 184 -10.19 -5.32 -23.71
C HIS A 184 -9.20 -4.90 -24.78
N THR A 185 -7.93 -5.30 -24.67
CA THR A 185 -6.93 -4.96 -25.70
C THR A 185 -6.51 -6.16 -26.54
N GLY A 186 -6.84 -7.37 -26.10
CA GLY A 186 -6.39 -8.62 -26.74
C GLY A 186 -4.91 -8.93 -26.47
N GLN A 187 -4.21 -8.11 -25.71
CA GLN A 187 -2.78 -8.28 -25.42
C GLN A 187 -2.57 -8.79 -24.01
N THR A 188 -1.54 -9.62 -23.84
CA THR A 188 -1.13 -10.09 -22.50
C THR A 188 0.03 -9.25 -21.99
N TYR A 189 -0.11 -8.73 -20.79
CA TYR A 189 0.89 -7.90 -20.13
C TYR A 189 1.44 -8.62 -18.92
N SER A 190 2.70 -8.36 -18.58
CA SER A 190 3.31 -8.81 -17.32
C SER A 190 3.29 -7.70 -16.28
N ILE A 191 3.59 -8.06 -15.05
CA ILE A 191 3.66 -7.10 -13.93
C ILE A 191 4.75 -6.04 -14.20
N GLU A 192 5.78 -6.40 -14.95
CA GLU A 192 6.92 -5.52 -15.24
C GLU A 192 6.63 -4.51 -16.37
N GLN A 193 5.57 -4.73 -17.12
CA GLN A 193 5.16 -3.85 -18.23
C GLN A 193 4.15 -2.79 -17.80
#